data_edda7227c0f493cd73c1c2afffdeb520
#
_entry.id   edda7227c0f493cd73c1c2afffdeb520
#
_cell.length_a   1.000
_cell.length_b   1.000
_cell.length_c   1.000
_cell.angle_alpha   90.00
_cell.angle_beta   90.00
_cell.angle_gamma   90.00
#
_symmetry.space_group_name_H-M   'P 1'
#
loop_
_entity.id
_entity.type
_entity.pdbx_description
1 polymer ?
#
loop_
_entity_poly.entity_id
_entity_poly.type
_entity_poly.pdbx_seq_one_letter_code
_entity_poly.pdbx_strand_id
1 'polypeptide(L)'
;MSNGLLKFITCGSVDDGKSTLIGHILYDAKLLYADQEKALQLDSKVGSRGGQIDYSLLLDGLMAEREQGITIDVAYRYFTTDKRSFIVADTPGHEEYTRNMAVGASFAQLAVILIDAKQGVLVQTRRHARICALMGIKHLVFAVNKMDLVDYSEKVFRDIEEQIRKLVFDLENELGLINVQTIPLSATEGDNVTQKSENLPWYEGPALLDYLEKVDVDNRRKEEGFYLPVQRVSRPDHTFRGFQGEIEAGEITVGDQITALPSGEKAHVKSLYVAGELADSACIGQPVTVQLDREVDVSRGCVLVKDTAPVVTNRLAAALLWMDDEPLIGTRDFFVKLGTQLIPGQVRFIRYTIDVNSGEHRAAETLNKNELALCEISLAHPAVLDVFTKHKVLGELLLIDRISNATSACGVVREATQAETRELKAITPEARAAQKAQTPYVVFTANPENAEELEKKLYLYNRHTMLVREGYDPVSAAELLHQAGLITLLPKTLLTNEQMLEVAERIPDAHLLDLTIQADGESLLLR
;
A
#
# COMPACT_ATOMS: atom_id res chain seq x y z
N MET A 1 10.77 17.62 28.79
CA MET A 1 11.27 17.31 27.44
C MET A 1 10.05 17.10 26.56
N SER A 2 9.97 17.78 25.40
CA SER A 2 8.83 17.57 24.50
C SER A 2 8.89 16.13 23.95
N ASN A 3 7.75 15.43 23.88
CA ASN A 3 7.65 14.06 23.35
C ASN A 3 7.85 13.97 21.82
N GLY A 4 8.58 14.92 21.22
CA GLY A 4 8.85 14.99 19.79
C GLY A 4 7.63 15.40 18.96
N LEU A 5 7.66 15.04 17.67
CA LEU A 5 6.60 15.32 16.71
C LEU A 5 5.70 14.10 16.53
N LEU A 6 4.38 14.29 16.63
CA LEU A 6 3.39 13.28 16.25
C LEU A 6 2.70 13.67 14.94
N LYS A 7 2.73 12.75 13.98
CA LYS A 7 2.00 12.85 12.72
C LYS A 7 0.79 11.93 12.79
N PHE A 8 -0.42 12.48 12.72
CA PHE A 8 -1.63 11.67 12.77
C PHE A 8 -2.67 12.10 11.74
N ILE A 9 -3.58 11.20 11.42
CA ILE A 9 -4.72 11.50 10.54
C ILE A 9 -6.03 11.40 11.30
N THR A 10 -7.04 12.13 10.83
CA THR A 10 -8.44 11.89 11.16
C THR A 10 -9.13 11.26 9.97
N CYS A 11 -9.86 10.17 10.20
CA CYS A 11 -10.66 9.48 9.20
C CYS A 11 -11.97 8.96 9.80
N GLY A 12 -12.91 8.58 8.97
CA GLY A 12 -14.27 8.19 9.35
C GLY A 12 -15.24 8.53 8.22
N SER A 13 -16.51 8.16 8.37
CA SER A 13 -17.53 8.45 7.36
C SER A 13 -17.79 9.95 7.19
N VAL A 14 -18.52 10.30 6.16
CA VAL A 14 -19.06 11.67 6.02
C VAL A 14 -19.93 11.96 7.24
N ASP A 15 -19.87 13.17 7.74
CA ASP A 15 -20.61 13.67 8.90
C ASP A 15 -20.23 13.06 10.27
N ASP A 16 -19.19 12.23 10.37
CA ASP A 16 -18.70 11.73 11.67
C ASP A 16 -18.07 12.82 12.55
N GLY A 17 -17.84 14.03 12.00
CA GLY A 17 -17.35 15.20 12.72
C GLY A 17 -15.83 15.35 12.75
N LYS A 18 -15.11 14.87 11.73
CA LYS A 18 -13.64 14.94 11.61
C LYS A 18 -13.11 16.37 11.71
N SER A 19 -13.56 17.24 10.81
CA SER A 19 -13.13 18.64 10.76
C SER A 19 -13.58 19.41 12.02
N THR A 20 -14.77 19.09 12.58
CA THR A 20 -15.24 19.64 13.84
C THR A 20 -14.29 19.29 14.99
N LEU A 21 -13.84 18.04 15.08
CA LEU A 21 -12.94 17.58 16.14
C LEU A 21 -11.58 18.31 16.10
N ILE A 22 -10.97 18.40 14.91
CA ILE A 22 -9.70 19.11 14.75
C ILE A 22 -9.86 20.59 15.07
N GLY A 23 -10.92 21.22 14.55
CA GLY A 23 -11.22 22.62 14.79
C GLY A 23 -11.42 22.91 16.28
N HIS A 24 -12.10 22.01 17.02
CA HIS A 24 -12.28 22.13 18.46
C HIS A 24 -10.94 22.03 19.22
N ILE A 25 -10.08 21.07 18.86
CA ILE A 25 -8.73 20.93 19.44
C ILE A 25 -7.94 22.23 19.26
N LEU A 26 -7.95 22.82 18.05
CA LEU A 26 -7.22 24.05 17.74
C LEU A 26 -7.77 25.25 18.53
N TYR A 27 -9.07 25.32 18.69
CA TYR A 27 -9.75 26.40 19.42
C TYR A 27 -9.45 26.34 20.93
N ASP A 28 -9.69 25.19 21.56
CA ASP A 28 -9.51 25.02 23.01
C ASP A 28 -8.05 25.12 23.45
N ALA A 29 -7.13 24.60 22.62
CA ALA A 29 -5.70 24.70 22.88
C ALA A 29 -5.15 26.12 22.65
N LYS A 30 -6.01 27.12 22.32
CA LYS A 30 -5.66 28.52 22.04
C LYS A 30 -4.57 28.66 20.97
N LEU A 31 -4.66 27.84 19.94
CA LEU A 31 -3.67 27.75 18.86
C LEU A 31 -4.07 28.57 17.63
N LEU A 32 -5.19 29.29 17.71
CA LEU A 32 -5.67 30.17 16.67
C LEU A 32 -5.07 31.58 16.82
N TYR A 33 -4.79 32.21 15.69
CA TYR A 33 -4.48 33.63 15.68
C TYR A 33 -5.76 34.46 15.93
N ALA A 34 -5.62 35.65 16.56
CA ALA A 34 -6.74 36.49 16.95
C ALA A 34 -7.64 36.92 15.77
N ASP A 35 -7.12 37.00 14.57
CA ASP A 35 -7.86 37.28 13.33
C ASP A 35 -8.68 36.05 12.88
N GLN A 36 -8.13 34.84 12.99
CA GLN A 36 -8.81 33.59 12.69
C GLN A 36 -9.97 33.33 13.68
N GLU A 37 -9.75 33.58 14.96
CA GLU A 37 -10.79 33.44 15.99
C GLU A 37 -11.95 34.40 15.73
N LYS A 38 -11.65 35.67 15.38
CA LYS A 38 -12.69 36.65 15.01
C LYS A 38 -13.45 36.28 13.76
N ALA A 39 -12.74 35.78 12.72
CA ALA A 39 -13.37 35.32 11.49
C ALA A 39 -14.32 34.16 11.77
N LEU A 40 -13.86 33.15 12.55
CA LEU A 40 -14.67 32.01 12.95
C LEU A 40 -15.95 32.42 13.69
N GLN A 41 -15.85 33.37 14.65
CA GLN A 41 -16.99 33.87 15.39
C GLN A 41 -17.97 34.63 14.49
N LEU A 42 -17.50 35.35 13.47
CA LEU A 42 -18.35 36.08 12.53
C LEU A 42 -19.04 35.11 11.55
N ASP A 43 -18.32 34.18 10.99
CA ASP A 43 -18.83 33.20 10.03
C ASP A 43 -19.83 32.24 10.70
N SER A 44 -19.57 31.84 11.96
CA SER A 44 -20.50 31.01 12.75
C SER A 44 -21.82 31.70 13.08
N LYS A 45 -21.84 33.04 13.18
CA LYS A 45 -23.10 33.82 13.39
C LYS A 45 -23.99 33.84 12.16
N VAL A 46 -23.40 33.70 10.97
CA VAL A 46 -24.14 33.70 9.68
C VAL A 46 -24.57 32.27 9.31
N GLY A 47 -23.97 31.26 9.93
CA GLY A 47 -24.21 29.85 9.62
C GLY A 47 -25.45 29.25 10.27
N SER A 48 -25.74 28.01 9.92
CA SER A 48 -26.98 27.26 10.24
C SER A 48 -27.11 26.77 11.70
N ARG A 49 -26.10 26.95 12.56
CA ARG A 49 -26.03 26.35 13.93
C ARG A 49 -26.55 27.28 15.05
N GLY A 50 -27.43 28.23 14.74
CA GLY A 50 -28.11 29.04 15.78
C GLY A 50 -27.18 29.93 16.62
N GLY A 51 -25.99 30.28 16.12
CA GLY A 51 -25.03 31.16 16.80
C GLY A 51 -23.94 30.42 17.62
N GLN A 52 -23.95 29.10 17.64
CA GLN A 52 -22.82 28.30 18.18
C GLN A 52 -21.65 28.32 17.20
N ILE A 53 -20.44 28.14 17.74
CA ILE A 53 -19.21 28.13 16.92
C ILE A 53 -19.20 26.88 16.03
N ASP A 54 -19.00 27.11 14.74
CA ASP A 54 -18.80 26.02 13.77
C ASP A 54 -17.30 25.80 13.54
N TYR A 55 -16.75 24.85 14.27
CA TYR A 55 -15.31 24.55 14.23
C TYR A 55 -14.84 23.98 12.89
N SER A 56 -15.72 23.41 12.05
CA SER A 56 -15.36 22.85 10.74
C SER A 56 -14.85 23.93 9.78
N LEU A 57 -15.33 25.16 9.90
CA LEU A 57 -14.91 26.28 9.05
C LEU A 57 -13.41 26.61 9.15
N LEU A 58 -12.73 26.15 10.19
CA LEU A 58 -11.28 26.33 10.34
C LEU A 58 -10.47 25.47 9.35
N LEU A 59 -11.05 24.42 8.82
CA LEU A 59 -10.36 23.45 7.99
C LEU A 59 -10.75 23.52 6.51
N ASP A 60 -11.96 23.98 6.20
CA ASP A 60 -12.49 24.06 4.84
C ASP A 60 -11.70 25.07 4.01
N GLY A 61 -10.71 24.55 3.28
CA GLY A 61 -9.78 25.35 2.48
C GLY A 61 -10.23 25.59 1.04
N LEU A 62 -10.96 24.63 0.46
CA LEU A 62 -11.43 24.70 -0.91
C LEU A 62 -12.85 25.24 -0.99
N MET A 63 -13.13 26.04 -2.01
CA MET A 63 -14.49 26.58 -2.23
C MET A 63 -15.51 25.45 -2.47
N ALA A 64 -15.08 24.39 -3.17
CA ALA A 64 -15.90 23.20 -3.39
C ALA A 64 -16.21 22.42 -2.10
N GLU A 65 -15.31 22.38 -1.14
CA GLU A 65 -15.54 21.77 0.18
C GLU A 65 -16.60 22.52 0.96
N ARG A 66 -16.54 23.86 0.94
CA ARG A 66 -17.55 24.71 1.59
C ARG A 66 -18.93 24.62 0.95
N GLU A 67 -18.99 24.50 -0.39
CA GLU A 67 -20.26 24.36 -1.13
C GLU A 67 -20.90 22.98 -0.92
N GLN A 68 -20.10 21.93 -0.86
CA GLN A 68 -20.58 20.54 -0.74
C GLN A 68 -20.66 20.06 0.71
N GLY A 69 -19.99 20.73 1.64
CA GLY A 69 -19.93 20.35 3.06
C GLY A 69 -19.14 19.06 3.31
N ILE A 70 -18.23 18.69 2.40
CA ILE A 70 -17.40 17.48 2.51
C ILE A 70 -15.93 17.81 2.28
N THR A 71 -15.03 17.10 2.96
CA THR A 71 -13.59 17.13 2.68
C THR A 71 -13.31 16.38 1.38
N ILE A 72 -12.63 17.01 0.43
CA ILE A 72 -12.27 16.44 -0.89
C ILE A 72 -10.80 16.04 -0.92
N ASP A 73 -9.93 16.94 -0.47
CA ASP A 73 -8.48 16.72 -0.45
C ASP A 73 -7.94 16.66 0.99
N VAL A 74 -6.69 16.24 1.15
CA VAL A 74 -6.06 16.15 2.46
C VAL A 74 -5.63 17.54 2.94
N ALA A 75 -6.19 17.99 4.05
CA ALA A 75 -5.82 19.26 4.67
C ALA A 75 -4.83 19.03 5.82
N TYR A 76 -3.63 19.60 5.72
CA TYR A 76 -2.62 19.51 6.78
C TYR A 76 -2.68 20.71 7.70
N ARG A 77 -2.66 20.47 9.02
CA ARG A 77 -2.56 21.52 10.05
C ARG A 77 -1.43 21.19 11.02
N TYR A 78 -0.76 22.25 11.45
CA TYR A 78 0.38 22.19 12.35
C TYR A 78 0.03 22.92 13.65
N PHE A 79 0.26 22.27 14.77
CA PHE A 79 0.06 22.89 16.07
C PHE A 79 1.02 22.31 17.11
N THR A 80 1.22 23.02 18.21
CA THR A 80 2.14 22.63 19.28
C THR A 80 1.50 22.95 20.62
N THR A 81 1.49 21.97 21.52
CA THR A 81 1.17 22.18 22.93
C THR A 81 2.47 22.29 23.73
N ASP A 82 2.38 22.58 25.02
CA ASP A 82 3.55 22.63 25.91
C ASP A 82 4.32 21.29 25.98
N LYS A 83 3.66 20.17 25.59
CA LYS A 83 4.21 18.82 25.73
C LYS A 83 4.66 18.21 24.41
N ARG A 84 4.01 18.53 23.28
CA ARG A 84 4.26 17.87 21.99
C ARG A 84 3.90 18.76 20.80
N SER A 85 4.62 18.58 19.68
CA SER A 85 4.26 19.14 18.38
C SER A 85 3.46 18.13 17.55
N PHE A 86 2.53 18.63 16.72
CA PHE A 86 1.62 17.80 15.96
C PHE A 86 1.53 18.25 14.50
N ILE A 87 1.38 17.27 13.61
CA ILE A 87 0.90 17.48 12.26
C ILE A 87 -0.32 16.59 12.11
N VAL A 88 -1.48 17.18 11.90
CA VAL A 88 -2.71 16.45 11.60
C VAL A 88 -3.07 16.59 10.14
N ALA A 89 -3.44 15.48 9.52
CA ALA A 89 -4.04 15.44 8.20
C ALA A 89 -5.53 15.12 8.34
N ASP A 90 -6.38 16.07 7.97
CA ASP A 90 -7.82 15.81 7.82
C ASP A 90 -8.06 15.15 6.48
N THR A 91 -8.74 13.99 6.48
CA THR A 91 -8.90 13.18 5.28
C THR A 91 -10.38 13.00 4.90
N PRO A 92 -10.64 12.87 3.58
CA PRO A 92 -12.01 12.65 3.10
C PRO A 92 -12.66 11.41 3.69
N GLY A 93 -13.97 11.49 3.96
CA GLY A 93 -14.78 10.36 4.43
C GLY A 93 -15.48 9.60 3.31
N HIS A 94 -15.63 10.21 2.12
CA HIS A 94 -16.37 9.63 1.01
C HIS A 94 -15.53 8.57 0.26
N GLU A 95 -16.17 7.50 -0.15
CA GLU A 95 -15.51 6.37 -0.84
C GLU A 95 -14.72 6.78 -2.08
N GLU A 96 -15.24 7.72 -2.85
CA GLU A 96 -14.64 8.20 -4.08
C GLU A 96 -13.24 8.82 -3.86
N TYR A 97 -13.01 9.39 -2.67
CA TYR A 97 -11.74 10.00 -2.28
C TYR A 97 -10.82 9.09 -1.46
N THR A 98 -11.05 7.78 -1.49
CA THR A 98 -10.21 6.78 -0.80
C THR A 98 -8.71 6.96 -1.11
N ARG A 99 -8.37 7.36 -2.34
CA ARG A 99 -7.01 7.70 -2.76
C ARG A 99 -6.39 8.79 -1.88
N ASN A 100 -7.10 9.88 -1.64
CA ASN A 100 -6.61 11.00 -0.83
C ASN A 100 -6.47 10.58 0.64
N MET A 101 -7.41 9.76 1.14
CA MET A 101 -7.31 9.16 2.48
C MET A 101 -6.04 8.30 2.61
N ALA A 102 -5.72 7.46 1.62
CA ALA A 102 -4.51 6.62 1.64
C ALA A 102 -3.22 7.46 1.63
N VAL A 103 -3.20 8.60 0.91
CA VAL A 103 -2.07 9.56 0.94
C VAL A 103 -1.88 10.12 2.35
N GLY A 104 -2.96 10.55 3.02
CA GLY A 104 -2.89 10.98 4.42
C GLY A 104 -2.38 9.88 5.35
N ALA A 105 -2.86 8.63 5.16
CA ALA A 105 -2.44 7.48 5.96
C ALA A 105 -0.95 7.13 5.81
N SER A 106 -0.38 7.25 4.61
CA SER A 106 1.04 6.94 4.37
C SER A 106 2.00 7.84 5.15
N PHE A 107 1.57 9.07 5.43
CA PHE A 107 2.32 10.08 6.19
C PHE A 107 2.26 9.86 7.71
N ALA A 108 1.19 9.25 8.23
CA ALA A 108 0.85 9.26 9.64
C ALA A 108 1.47 8.09 10.44
N GLN A 109 1.63 8.31 11.73
CA GLN A 109 2.08 7.32 12.71
C GLN A 109 0.91 6.79 13.55
N LEU A 110 -0.19 7.55 13.61
CA LEU A 110 -1.40 7.25 14.36
C LEU A 110 -2.62 7.69 13.54
N ALA A 111 -3.71 6.93 13.63
CA ALA A 111 -4.99 7.30 13.05
C ALA A 111 -6.06 7.48 14.13
N VAL A 112 -6.77 8.60 14.07
CA VAL A 112 -8.00 8.85 14.85
C VAL A 112 -9.17 8.55 13.93
N ILE A 113 -9.87 7.45 14.18
CA ILE A 113 -11.00 6.97 13.39
C ILE A 113 -12.28 7.36 14.13
N LEU A 114 -13.04 8.30 13.56
CA LEU A 114 -14.29 8.74 14.15
C LEU A 114 -15.42 7.75 13.84
N ILE A 115 -16.30 7.59 14.82
CA ILE A 115 -17.50 6.76 14.73
C ILE A 115 -18.66 7.55 15.32
N ASP A 116 -19.71 7.76 14.57
CA ASP A 116 -20.96 8.35 15.10
C ASP A 116 -21.63 7.37 16.07
N ALA A 117 -21.83 7.78 17.33
CA ALA A 117 -22.44 6.95 18.39
C ALA A 117 -23.84 6.44 18.03
N LYS A 118 -24.59 7.13 17.16
CA LYS A 118 -25.91 6.69 16.68
C LYS A 118 -25.83 5.59 15.63
N GLN A 119 -24.74 5.55 14.86
CA GLN A 119 -24.60 4.66 13.70
C GLN A 119 -23.72 3.43 13.97
N GLY A 120 -22.77 3.56 14.90
CA GLY A 120 -21.78 2.50 15.20
C GLY A 120 -20.77 2.30 14.08
N VAL A 121 -20.17 1.09 14.01
CA VAL A 121 -19.10 0.76 13.06
C VAL A 121 -19.68 0.51 11.67
N LEU A 122 -19.48 1.44 10.76
CA LEU A 122 -19.93 1.40 9.38
C LEU A 122 -18.89 0.72 8.45
N VAL A 123 -19.30 0.47 7.20
CA VAL A 123 -18.44 -0.02 6.12
C VAL A 123 -17.21 0.87 5.93
N GLN A 124 -17.39 2.19 5.92
CA GLN A 124 -16.29 3.14 5.77
C GLN A 124 -15.31 3.10 6.95
N THR A 125 -15.81 2.92 8.18
CA THR A 125 -14.96 2.74 9.37
C THR A 125 -14.03 1.53 9.19
N ARG A 126 -14.56 0.40 8.72
CA ARG A 126 -13.78 -0.83 8.44
C ARG A 126 -12.74 -0.61 7.35
N ARG A 127 -13.15 0.03 6.25
CA ARG A 127 -12.28 0.38 5.12
C ARG A 127 -11.12 1.27 5.57
N HIS A 128 -11.41 2.33 6.29
CA HIS A 128 -10.40 3.27 6.77
C HIS A 128 -9.42 2.61 7.75
N ALA A 129 -9.91 1.81 8.69
CA ALA A 129 -9.06 1.08 9.62
C ALA A 129 -8.11 0.11 8.86
N ARG A 130 -8.61 -0.60 7.84
CA ARG A 130 -7.80 -1.53 7.02
C ARG A 130 -6.75 -0.79 6.20
N ILE A 131 -7.10 0.34 5.57
CA ILE A 131 -6.15 1.15 4.81
C ILE A 131 -5.07 1.72 5.75
N CYS A 132 -5.44 2.25 6.92
CA CYS A 132 -4.48 2.73 7.92
C CYS A 132 -3.48 1.62 8.32
N ALA A 133 -3.99 0.44 8.64
CA ALA A 133 -3.16 -0.70 9.03
C ALA A 133 -2.29 -1.20 7.85
N LEU A 134 -2.81 -1.21 6.62
CA LEU A 134 -2.05 -1.52 5.40
C LEU A 134 -0.90 -0.54 5.19
N MET A 135 -1.11 0.75 5.42
CA MET A 135 -0.09 1.81 5.34
C MET A 135 0.88 1.81 6.54
N GLY A 136 0.78 0.82 7.43
CA GLY A 136 1.70 0.59 8.54
C GLY A 136 1.41 1.41 9.79
N ILE A 137 0.23 2.01 9.91
CA ILE A 137 -0.20 2.65 11.15
C ILE A 137 -0.55 1.57 12.16
N LYS A 138 0.22 1.51 13.25
CA LYS A 138 0.03 0.53 14.33
C LYS A 138 -0.74 1.08 15.53
N HIS A 139 -1.04 2.36 15.55
CA HIS A 139 -1.78 3.02 16.63
C HIS A 139 -3.10 3.55 16.08
N LEU A 140 -4.20 2.91 16.47
CA LEU A 140 -5.55 3.31 16.09
C LEU A 140 -6.30 3.84 17.31
N VAL A 141 -6.81 5.05 17.22
CA VAL A 141 -7.73 5.64 18.21
C VAL A 141 -9.12 5.65 17.60
N PHE A 142 -10.04 4.90 18.16
CA PHE A 142 -11.44 4.97 17.77
C PHE A 142 -12.15 6.00 18.65
N ALA A 143 -12.47 7.15 18.05
CA ALA A 143 -13.17 8.24 18.69
C ALA A 143 -14.68 8.06 18.48
N VAL A 144 -15.38 7.55 19.50
CA VAL A 144 -16.84 7.40 19.46
C VAL A 144 -17.45 8.78 19.73
N ASN A 145 -17.77 9.47 18.64
CA ASN A 145 -18.21 10.87 18.62
C ASN A 145 -19.72 11.00 18.72
N LYS A 146 -20.17 12.21 19.03
CA LYS A 146 -21.58 12.57 19.19
C LYS A 146 -22.26 11.85 20.36
N MET A 147 -21.51 11.62 21.43
CA MET A 147 -22.06 11.01 22.65
C MET A 147 -23.19 11.85 23.27
N ASP A 148 -23.17 13.16 23.06
CA ASP A 148 -24.26 14.09 23.42
C ASP A 148 -25.59 13.71 22.76
N LEU A 149 -25.60 13.17 21.55
CA LEU A 149 -26.81 12.78 20.83
C LEU A 149 -27.38 11.40 21.27
N VAL A 150 -26.71 10.70 22.14
CA VAL A 150 -27.14 9.42 22.76
C VAL A 150 -27.15 9.49 24.29
N ASP A 151 -27.32 10.73 24.83
CA ASP A 151 -27.41 11.01 26.27
C ASP A 151 -26.20 10.42 27.07
N TYR A 152 -25.01 10.44 26.46
CA TYR A 152 -23.76 9.93 27.04
C TYR A 152 -23.85 8.48 27.54
N SER A 153 -24.65 7.65 26.87
CA SER A 153 -24.98 6.28 27.27
C SER A 153 -23.77 5.36 27.27
N GLU A 154 -23.38 4.84 28.43
CA GLU A 154 -22.34 3.82 28.56
C GLU A 154 -22.66 2.56 27.73
N LYS A 155 -23.94 2.14 27.72
CA LYS A 155 -24.35 0.94 26.97
C LYS A 155 -24.06 1.08 25.49
N VAL A 156 -24.41 2.21 24.88
CA VAL A 156 -24.13 2.49 23.45
C VAL A 156 -22.64 2.42 23.18
N PHE A 157 -21.83 3.03 24.04
CA PHE A 157 -20.38 2.98 23.91
C PHE A 157 -19.84 1.55 23.97
N ARG A 158 -20.28 0.72 24.94
CA ARG A 158 -19.83 -0.67 25.08
C ARG A 158 -20.24 -1.55 23.90
N ASP A 159 -21.43 -1.33 23.35
CA ASP A 159 -21.89 -2.04 22.15
C ASP A 159 -21.00 -1.70 20.92
N ILE A 160 -20.56 -0.45 20.78
CA ILE A 160 -19.63 -0.02 19.73
C ILE A 160 -18.22 -0.56 20.00
N GLU A 161 -17.75 -0.52 21.24
CA GLU A 161 -16.44 -1.06 21.63
C GLU A 161 -16.32 -2.56 21.29
N GLU A 162 -17.39 -3.34 21.45
CA GLU A 162 -17.42 -4.74 21.03
C GLU A 162 -17.32 -4.91 19.52
N GLN A 163 -17.97 -4.03 18.73
CA GLN A 163 -17.83 -4.04 17.27
C GLN A 163 -16.40 -3.69 16.84
N ILE A 164 -15.76 -2.73 17.52
CA ILE A 164 -14.36 -2.34 17.28
C ILE A 164 -13.43 -3.52 17.61
N ARG A 165 -13.63 -4.24 18.71
CA ARG A 165 -12.80 -5.40 19.08
C ARG A 165 -12.83 -6.48 17.99
N LYS A 166 -14.00 -6.75 17.41
CA LYS A 166 -14.12 -7.70 16.28
C LYS A 166 -13.34 -7.23 15.06
N LEU A 167 -13.50 -5.95 14.69
CA LEU A 167 -12.75 -5.36 13.58
C LEU A 167 -11.23 -5.45 13.80
N VAL A 168 -10.77 -5.11 15.00
CA VAL A 168 -9.34 -5.14 15.35
C VAL A 168 -8.80 -6.56 15.30
N PHE A 169 -9.53 -7.54 15.83
CA PHE A 169 -9.14 -8.95 15.77
C PHE A 169 -8.92 -9.43 14.33
N ASP A 170 -9.81 -9.05 13.40
CA ASP A 170 -9.66 -9.38 11.99
C ASP A 170 -8.41 -8.72 11.38
N LEU A 171 -8.18 -7.44 11.70
CA LEU A 171 -7.01 -6.70 11.21
C LEU A 171 -5.68 -7.25 11.76
N GLU A 172 -5.64 -7.64 13.03
CA GLU A 172 -4.42 -8.21 13.66
C GLU A 172 -4.03 -9.56 13.04
N ASN A 173 -5.01 -10.38 12.68
CA ASN A 173 -4.78 -11.65 11.98
C ASN A 173 -4.17 -11.45 10.58
N GLU A 174 -4.51 -10.36 9.90
CA GLU A 174 -4.01 -10.05 8.55
C GLU A 174 -2.70 -9.27 8.57
N LEU A 175 -2.55 -8.32 9.48
CA LEU A 175 -1.57 -7.22 9.40
C LEU A 175 -0.64 -7.15 10.61
N GLY A 176 -0.85 -7.99 11.64
CA GLY A 176 -0.08 -8.04 12.87
C GLY A 176 -0.61 -7.10 13.95
N LEU A 177 0.07 -7.06 15.09
CA LEU A 177 -0.37 -6.35 16.30
C LEU A 177 -0.65 -4.87 16.06
N ILE A 178 -1.78 -4.40 16.57
CA ILE A 178 -2.27 -3.02 16.51
C ILE A 178 -2.56 -2.55 17.94
N ASN A 179 -2.05 -1.36 18.28
CA ASN A 179 -2.39 -0.72 19.55
C ASN A 179 -3.69 0.06 19.37
N VAL A 180 -4.67 -0.23 20.19
CA VAL A 180 -6.00 0.37 20.08
C VAL A 180 -6.37 1.12 21.35
N GLN A 181 -6.90 2.32 21.17
CA GLN A 181 -7.55 3.11 22.22
C GLN A 181 -8.95 3.50 21.75
N THR A 182 -9.97 3.25 22.57
CA THR A 182 -11.33 3.72 22.29
C THR A 182 -11.68 4.85 23.25
N ILE A 183 -12.16 5.98 22.73
CA ILE A 183 -12.45 7.19 23.52
C ILE A 183 -13.87 7.68 23.16
N PRO A 184 -14.80 7.73 24.13
CA PRO A 184 -16.09 8.38 23.95
C PRO A 184 -15.92 9.89 24.04
N LEU A 185 -16.47 10.65 23.07
CA LEU A 185 -16.34 12.11 23.06
C LEU A 185 -17.53 12.81 22.36
N SER A 186 -17.62 14.11 22.56
CA SER A 186 -18.43 15.00 21.72
C SER A 186 -17.51 16.08 21.15
N ALA A 187 -17.29 16.04 19.84
CA ALA A 187 -16.48 17.03 19.16
C ALA A 187 -17.12 18.43 19.15
N THR A 188 -18.45 18.51 19.27
CA THR A 188 -19.20 19.77 19.32
C THR A 188 -19.16 20.38 20.71
N GLU A 189 -19.45 19.61 21.74
CA GLU A 189 -19.52 20.09 23.13
C GLU A 189 -18.14 20.12 23.83
N GLY A 190 -17.10 19.44 23.25
CA GLY A 190 -15.74 19.39 23.80
C GLY A 190 -15.51 18.27 24.81
N ASP A 191 -16.52 17.44 25.07
CA ASP A 191 -16.43 16.36 26.04
C ASP A 191 -15.35 15.35 25.65
N ASN A 192 -14.39 15.09 26.52
CA ASN A 192 -13.23 14.22 26.31
C ASN A 192 -12.35 14.57 25.09
N VAL A 193 -12.44 15.77 24.56
CA VAL A 193 -11.57 16.23 23.46
C VAL A 193 -10.23 16.70 24.02
N THR A 194 -10.20 17.79 24.76
CA THR A 194 -8.97 18.34 25.37
C THR A 194 -8.85 18.02 26.84
N GLN A 195 -9.96 17.88 27.53
CA GLN A 195 -10.07 17.56 28.96
C GLN A 195 -11.12 16.49 29.21
N LYS A 196 -11.01 15.79 30.35
CA LYS A 196 -12.04 14.82 30.78
C LYS A 196 -13.36 15.52 31.04
N SER A 197 -14.43 14.89 30.57
CA SER A 197 -15.79 15.39 30.75
C SER A 197 -16.45 14.85 32.03
N GLU A 198 -17.20 15.70 32.70
CA GLU A 198 -18.09 15.30 33.81
C GLU A 198 -19.34 14.54 33.32
N ASN A 199 -19.72 14.70 32.04
CA ASN A 199 -20.85 14.00 31.41
C ASN A 199 -20.57 12.50 31.16
N LEU A 200 -19.31 12.08 31.24
CA LEU A 200 -18.84 10.70 31.00
C LEU A 200 -18.17 10.10 32.26
N PRO A 201 -18.82 10.10 33.45
CA PRO A 201 -18.19 9.68 34.70
C PRO A 201 -17.79 8.19 34.72
N TRP A 202 -18.40 7.36 33.88
CA TRP A 202 -18.13 5.94 33.74
C TRP A 202 -16.85 5.65 32.89
N TYR A 203 -16.33 6.67 32.20
CA TYR A 203 -15.13 6.51 31.38
C TYR A 203 -13.87 6.88 32.19
N GLU A 204 -13.03 5.88 32.44
CA GLU A 204 -11.79 6.07 33.24
C GLU A 204 -10.56 6.43 32.37
N GLY A 205 -10.65 6.27 31.02
CA GLY A 205 -9.57 6.52 30.09
C GLY A 205 -9.15 8.01 29.99
N PRO A 206 -8.15 8.34 29.17
CA PRO A 206 -7.69 9.72 28.93
C PRO A 206 -8.64 10.47 28.00
N ALA A 207 -8.61 11.80 28.04
CA ALA A 207 -9.13 12.63 26.95
C ALA A 207 -8.25 12.46 25.70
N LEU A 208 -8.79 12.79 24.53
CA LEU A 208 -8.11 12.55 23.25
C LEU A 208 -6.77 13.29 23.17
N LEU A 209 -6.73 14.59 23.46
CA LEU A 209 -5.49 15.37 23.38
C LEU A 209 -4.44 14.87 24.40
N ASP A 210 -4.87 14.52 25.60
CA ASP A 210 -3.96 13.97 26.64
C ASP A 210 -3.36 12.62 26.21
N TYR A 211 -4.12 11.78 25.51
CA TYR A 211 -3.61 10.55 24.91
C TYR A 211 -2.59 10.83 23.79
N LEU A 212 -2.92 11.74 22.85
CA LEU A 212 -2.05 12.11 21.74
C LEU A 212 -0.73 12.73 22.23
N GLU A 213 -0.74 13.46 23.33
CA GLU A 213 0.48 14.03 23.94
C GLU A 213 1.42 12.97 24.53
N LYS A 214 0.88 11.85 25.02
CA LYS A 214 1.61 10.81 25.78
C LYS A 214 1.97 9.58 24.97
N VAL A 215 1.20 9.24 23.95
CA VAL A 215 1.39 8.00 23.17
C VAL A 215 2.79 7.93 22.56
N ASP A 216 3.46 6.80 22.76
CA ASP A 216 4.73 6.49 22.10
C ASP A 216 4.45 5.75 20.79
N VAL A 217 4.71 6.41 19.67
CA VAL A 217 4.51 5.89 18.31
C VAL A 217 5.82 5.54 17.61
N ASP A 218 6.95 5.62 18.31
CA ASP A 218 8.26 5.40 17.70
C ASP A 218 8.55 3.90 17.53
N ASN A 219 8.08 3.35 16.41
CA ASN A 219 8.35 1.97 16.02
C ASN A 219 9.71 1.79 15.34
N ARG A 220 10.37 2.87 14.91
CA ARG A 220 11.64 2.85 14.16
C ARG A 220 12.80 2.27 14.95
N ARG A 221 12.79 2.43 16.28
CA ARG A 221 13.81 1.87 17.19
C ARG A 221 13.83 0.33 17.24
N LYS A 222 12.84 -0.32 16.64
CA LYS A 222 12.73 -1.79 16.62
C LYS A 222 13.28 -2.42 15.35
N GLU A 223 13.62 -1.62 14.33
CA GLU A 223 14.26 -2.13 13.12
C GLU A 223 15.72 -2.47 13.43
N GLU A 224 16.15 -3.67 13.06
CA GLU A 224 17.52 -4.13 13.28
C GLU A 224 18.46 -3.64 12.18
N GLY A 225 19.67 -3.24 12.58
CA GLY A 225 20.73 -2.80 11.70
C GLY A 225 20.57 -1.36 11.18
N PHE A 226 21.52 -0.93 10.39
CA PHE A 226 21.55 0.38 9.75
C PHE A 226 21.21 0.24 8.27
N TYR A 227 20.33 1.11 7.76
CA TYR A 227 20.18 1.31 6.33
C TYR A 227 19.88 2.78 5.97
N LEU A 228 20.45 3.18 4.83
CA LEU A 228 20.32 4.52 4.27
C LEU A 228 20.05 4.40 2.76
N PRO A 229 18.82 4.67 2.31
CA PRO A 229 18.53 4.80 0.88
C PRO A 229 19.17 6.05 0.30
N VAL A 230 20.03 5.87 -0.71
CA VAL A 230 20.73 6.98 -1.33
C VAL A 230 19.79 7.78 -2.23
N GLN A 231 19.55 9.04 -1.87
CA GLN A 231 18.69 9.96 -2.60
C GLN A 231 19.46 10.81 -3.60
N ARG A 232 20.72 11.14 -3.28
CA ARG A 232 21.58 11.98 -4.12
C ARG A 232 23.05 11.62 -3.92
N VAL A 233 23.81 11.74 -4.99
CA VAL A 233 25.28 11.73 -4.95
C VAL A 233 25.77 13.16 -5.12
N SER A 234 26.54 13.67 -4.16
CA SER A 234 27.16 14.99 -4.20
C SER A 234 28.62 14.85 -4.60
N ARG A 235 29.02 15.53 -5.67
CA ARG A 235 30.41 15.53 -6.15
C ARG A 235 30.78 16.95 -6.58
N PRO A 236 31.02 17.88 -5.63
CA PRO A 236 31.36 19.25 -5.92
C PRO A 236 32.69 19.37 -6.65
N ASP A 237 33.64 18.46 -6.40
CA ASP A 237 34.93 18.38 -7.04
C ASP A 237 35.46 16.95 -7.12
N HIS A 238 36.68 16.74 -7.61
CA HIS A 238 37.30 15.44 -7.78
C HIS A 238 37.77 14.77 -6.48
N THR A 239 37.83 15.50 -5.36
CA THR A 239 38.31 14.99 -4.07
C THR A 239 37.16 14.55 -3.15
N PHE A 240 35.94 14.92 -3.46
CA PHE A 240 34.78 14.65 -2.62
C PHE A 240 33.68 13.91 -3.39
N ARG A 241 33.25 12.79 -2.85
CA ARG A 241 32.05 12.06 -3.28
C ARG A 241 31.24 11.66 -2.06
N GLY A 242 30.11 12.32 -1.85
CA GLY A 242 29.22 12.10 -0.72
C GLY A 242 27.89 11.49 -1.14
N PHE A 243 27.41 10.51 -0.39
CA PHE A 243 26.12 9.84 -0.57
C PHE A 243 25.13 10.42 0.43
N GLN A 244 24.07 11.03 -0.08
CA GLN A 244 23.09 11.77 0.71
C GLN A 244 21.79 10.98 0.83
N GLY A 245 21.23 10.93 2.05
CA GLY A 245 19.96 10.31 2.37
C GLY A 245 19.57 10.56 3.82
N GLU A 246 18.41 10.09 4.23
CA GLU A 246 17.99 10.01 5.63
C GLU A 246 18.31 8.61 6.16
N ILE A 247 18.79 8.51 7.39
CA ILE A 247 18.98 7.23 8.07
C ILE A 247 17.60 6.73 8.48
N GLU A 248 17.17 5.62 7.91
CA GLU A 248 15.83 5.05 8.15
C GLU A 248 15.82 4.10 9.36
N ALA A 249 16.95 3.44 9.65
CA ALA A 249 17.14 2.65 10.87
C ALA A 249 18.58 2.66 11.35
N GLY A 250 18.76 2.39 12.65
CA GLY A 250 20.04 2.20 13.31
C GLY A 250 20.88 3.46 13.41
N GLU A 251 22.19 3.24 13.50
CA GLU A 251 23.20 4.29 13.60
C GLU A 251 24.46 3.94 12.81
N ILE A 252 25.21 4.96 12.42
CA ILE A 252 26.46 4.85 11.70
C ILE A 252 27.52 5.76 12.33
N THR A 253 28.75 5.25 12.39
CA THR A 253 29.90 5.95 12.96
C THR A 253 31.04 5.98 11.95
N VAL A 254 31.89 7.01 12.02
CA VAL A 254 33.12 7.08 11.21
C VAL A 254 33.99 5.85 11.49
N GLY A 255 34.45 5.19 10.43
CA GLY A 255 35.17 3.92 10.48
C GLY A 255 34.34 2.65 10.36
N ASP A 256 33.02 2.73 10.48
CA ASP A 256 32.13 1.57 10.27
C ASP A 256 32.29 0.98 8.87
N GLN A 257 32.28 -0.34 8.79
CA GLN A 257 32.18 -1.05 7.51
C GLN A 257 30.73 -1.10 7.06
N ILE A 258 30.45 -0.63 5.85
CA ILE A 258 29.14 -0.70 5.21
C ILE A 258 29.20 -1.54 3.94
N THR A 259 28.05 -2.05 3.54
CA THR A 259 27.85 -2.71 2.26
C THR A 259 26.92 -1.86 1.38
N ALA A 260 27.33 -1.62 0.14
CA ALA A 260 26.53 -0.93 -0.86
C ALA A 260 25.70 -1.95 -1.64
N LEU A 261 24.37 -1.82 -1.62
CA LEU A 261 23.47 -2.67 -2.38
C LEU A 261 22.94 -1.90 -3.61
N PRO A 262 22.72 -2.54 -4.76
CA PRO A 262 22.75 -3.99 -5.02
C PRO A 262 24.13 -4.58 -5.33
N SER A 263 25.21 -3.79 -5.50
CA SER A 263 26.53 -4.27 -5.92
C SER A 263 27.18 -5.26 -4.94
N GLY A 264 26.87 -5.16 -3.65
CA GLY A 264 27.48 -5.94 -2.58
C GLY A 264 28.90 -5.46 -2.20
N GLU A 265 29.36 -4.33 -2.75
CA GLU A 265 30.67 -3.78 -2.45
C GLU A 265 30.73 -3.28 -1.01
N LYS A 266 31.89 -3.51 -0.35
CA LYS A 266 32.16 -3.08 1.02
C LYS A 266 33.15 -1.93 1.04
N ALA A 267 32.89 -0.96 1.91
CA ALA A 267 33.76 0.19 2.15
C ALA A 267 33.64 0.64 3.60
N HIS A 268 34.54 1.52 4.07
CA HIS A 268 34.44 2.11 5.38
C HIS A 268 34.00 3.57 5.29
N VAL A 269 33.27 4.00 6.31
CA VAL A 269 32.86 5.40 6.45
C VAL A 269 34.08 6.26 6.74
N LYS A 270 34.43 7.15 5.81
CA LYS A 270 35.56 8.06 5.92
C LYS A 270 35.18 9.30 6.72
N SER A 271 33.99 9.87 6.44
CA SER A 271 33.46 11.03 7.13
C SER A 271 31.95 11.10 7.03
N LEU A 272 31.33 11.73 8.02
CA LEU A 272 29.88 11.97 8.08
C LEU A 272 29.64 13.49 8.21
N TYR A 273 28.59 13.96 7.55
CA TYR A 273 28.12 15.33 7.66
C TYR A 273 26.63 15.32 8.01
N VAL A 274 26.28 15.97 9.12
CA VAL A 274 24.90 16.17 9.59
C VAL A 274 24.62 17.67 9.58
N ALA A 275 23.55 18.11 8.92
CA ALA A 275 23.24 19.53 8.75
C ALA A 275 24.40 20.39 8.18
N GLY A 276 25.31 19.77 7.42
CA GLY A 276 26.46 20.44 6.81
C GLY A 276 27.73 20.45 7.66
N GLU A 277 27.67 20.03 8.92
CA GLU A 277 28.79 19.96 9.86
C GLU A 277 29.32 18.52 9.95
N LEU A 278 30.65 18.39 10.18
CA LEU A 278 31.28 17.09 10.45
C LEU A 278 30.73 16.50 11.74
N ALA A 279 30.45 15.20 11.70
CA ALA A 279 29.98 14.44 12.85
C ALA A 279 30.73 13.11 12.95
N ASP A 280 30.93 12.62 14.17
CA ASP A 280 31.53 11.31 14.42
C ASP A 280 30.53 10.17 14.24
N SER A 281 29.27 10.44 14.50
CA SER A 281 28.16 9.48 14.35
C SER A 281 26.88 10.16 13.92
N ALA A 282 25.96 9.38 13.37
CA ALA A 282 24.61 9.80 13.03
C ALA A 282 23.63 8.66 13.24
N CYS A 283 22.38 8.98 13.59
CA CYS A 283 21.35 8.01 13.93
C CYS A 283 20.06 8.21 13.12
N ILE A 284 19.15 7.29 13.34
CA ILE A 284 17.82 7.26 12.70
C ILE A 284 17.13 8.63 12.67
N GLY A 285 16.52 8.95 11.51
CA GLY A 285 15.80 10.21 11.26
C GLY A 285 16.68 11.40 10.92
N GLN A 286 18.01 11.23 10.90
CA GLN A 286 18.92 12.30 10.52
C GLN A 286 19.25 12.25 9.02
N PRO A 287 19.07 13.36 8.29
CA PRO A 287 19.60 13.51 6.95
C PRO A 287 21.13 13.67 7.03
N VAL A 288 21.85 12.81 6.29
CA VAL A 288 23.30 12.76 6.34
C VAL A 288 23.94 12.75 4.96
N THR A 289 25.21 13.14 4.91
CA THR A 289 26.11 12.88 3.79
C THR A 289 27.19 11.94 4.27
N VAL A 290 27.28 10.76 3.66
CA VAL A 290 28.28 9.73 3.96
C VAL A 290 29.36 9.78 2.89
N GLN A 291 30.63 9.97 3.27
CA GLN A 291 31.78 9.80 2.41
C GLN A 291 32.47 8.46 2.73
N LEU A 292 32.84 7.70 1.72
CA LEU A 292 33.51 6.41 1.87
C LEU A 292 35.02 6.53 1.61
N ASP A 293 35.78 5.57 2.14
CA ASP A 293 37.25 5.53 2.06
C ASP A 293 37.76 5.13 0.67
N ARG A 294 36.90 4.53 -0.15
CA ARG A 294 37.21 4.17 -1.54
C ARG A 294 36.03 4.43 -2.48
N GLU A 295 36.29 4.45 -3.77
CA GLU A 295 35.25 4.51 -4.80
C GLU A 295 34.49 3.17 -4.81
N VAL A 296 33.15 3.27 -4.80
CA VAL A 296 32.19 2.17 -4.91
C VAL A 296 31.11 2.54 -5.90
N ASP A 297 30.49 1.54 -6.51
CA ASP A 297 29.37 1.78 -7.43
C ASP A 297 28.09 2.07 -6.65
N VAL A 298 27.90 3.33 -6.32
CA VAL A 298 26.71 3.85 -5.62
C VAL A 298 26.15 5.02 -6.37
N SER A 299 24.86 4.94 -6.66
CA SER A 299 24.04 5.99 -7.29
C SER A 299 22.73 6.18 -6.54
N ARG A 300 21.90 7.11 -6.97
CA ARG A 300 20.52 7.23 -6.46
C ARG A 300 19.79 5.92 -6.67
N GLY A 301 19.17 5.40 -5.59
CA GLY A 301 18.47 4.13 -5.58
C GLY A 301 19.26 2.97 -4.97
N CYS A 302 20.58 3.12 -4.80
CA CYS A 302 21.35 2.20 -3.98
C CYS A 302 21.01 2.38 -2.49
N VAL A 303 21.31 1.37 -1.70
CA VAL A 303 21.11 1.39 -0.25
C VAL A 303 22.42 1.05 0.45
N LEU A 304 22.86 1.87 1.37
CA LEU A 304 23.99 1.58 2.25
C LEU A 304 23.47 0.86 3.48
N VAL A 305 24.05 -0.29 3.81
CA VAL A 305 23.59 -1.13 4.93
C VAL A 305 24.74 -1.57 5.83
N LYS A 306 24.43 -1.77 7.15
CA LYS A 306 25.27 -2.40 8.15
C LYS A 306 24.38 -3.24 9.08
N ASP A 307 24.77 -4.47 9.35
CA ASP A 307 24.08 -5.42 10.26
C ASP A 307 22.61 -5.71 9.87
N THR A 308 22.27 -5.52 8.58
CA THR A 308 21.00 -5.91 7.98
C THR A 308 21.21 -6.33 6.53
N ALA A 309 20.31 -7.14 5.99
CA ALA A 309 20.42 -7.69 4.65
C ALA A 309 19.07 -7.62 3.91
N PRO A 310 18.68 -6.46 3.38
CA PRO A 310 17.54 -6.36 2.47
C PRO A 310 17.73 -7.24 1.23
N VAL A 311 16.64 -7.65 0.62
CA VAL A 311 16.66 -8.56 -0.53
C VAL A 311 16.93 -7.77 -1.81
N VAL A 312 17.82 -8.31 -2.64
CA VAL A 312 18.04 -7.81 -4.02
C VAL A 312 17.31 -8.73 -4.97
N THR A 313 16.20 -8.26 -5.54
CA THR A 313 15.35 -9.08 -6.39
C THR A 313 14.58 -8.25 -7.41
N ASN A 314 14.09 -8.92 -8.45
CA ASN A 314 13.17 -8.35 -9.44
C ASN A 314 11.77 -8.96 -9.35
N ARG A 315 11.46 -9.74 -8.29
CA ARG A 315 10.15 -10.35 -8.08
C ARG A 315 9.66 -10.09 -6.67
N LEU A 316 8.41 -9.64 -6.57
CA LEU A 316 7.77 -9.35 -5.30
C LEU A 316 6.26 -9.61 -5.38
N ALA A 317 5.66 -9.92 -4.25
CA ALA A 317 4.21 -9.82 -4.08
C ALA A 317 3.89 -8.61 -3.21
N ALA A 318 2.97 -7.78 -3.68
CA ALA A 318 2.56 -6.56 -2.99
C ALA A 318 1.05 -6.51 -2.79
N ALA A 319 0.63 -6.07 -1.62
CA ALA A 319 -0.76 -5.67 -1.38
C ALA A 319 -0.95 -4.28 -1.97
N LEU A 320 -1.81 -4.17 -2.97
CA LEU A 320 -2.08 -2.94 -3.72
C LEU A 320 -3.47 -2.40 -3.40
N LEU A 321 -3.57 -1.10 -3.19
CA LEU A 321 -4.82 -0.34 -3.28
C LEU A 321 -4.89 0.26 -4.68
N TRP A 322 -5.89 -0.13 -5.47
CA TRP A 322 -6.08 0.38 -6.82
C TRP A 322 -6.78 1.74 -6.80
N MET A 323 -6.21 2.72 -7.48
CA MET A 323 -6.66 4.13 -7.45
C MET A 323 -7.07 4.65 -8.82
N ASP A 324 -6.78 3.90 -9.89
CA ASP A 324 -7.09 4.30 -11.25
C ASP A 324 -8.59 4.12 -11.53
N ASP A 325 -9.14 4.97 -12.39
CA ASP A 325 -10.51 4.83 -12.88
C ASP A 325 -10.65 3.64 -13.83
N GLU A 326 -9.57 3.33 -14.58
CA GLU A 326 -9.50 2.13 -15.40
C GLU A 326 -9.12 0.91 -14.55
N PRO A 327 -9.87 -0.19 -14.62
CA PRO A 327 -9.53 -1.40 -13.88
C PRO A 327 -8.22 -2.02 -14.38
N LEU A 328 -7.50 -2.66 -13.48
CA LEU A 328 -6.40 -3.55 -13.86
C LEU A 328 -6.99 -4.83 -14.44
N ILE A 329 -6.70 -5.12 -15.70
CA ILE A 329 -7.12 -6.33 -16.41
C ILE A 329 -5.88 -7.01 -16.97
N GLY A 330 -5.70 -8.29 -16.60
CA GLY A 330 -4.58 -9.10 -17.07
C GLY A 330 -3.22 -8.52 -16.70
N THR A 331 -2.25 -8.69 -17.59
CA THR A 331 -0.89 -8.21 -17.42
C THR A 331 -0.75 -6.78 -17.96
N ARG A 332 -0.31 -5.84 -17.12
CA ARG A 332 -0.14 -4.44 -17.50
C ARG A 332 1.21 -3.89 -17.03
N ASP A 333 1.81 -3.05 -17.85
CA ASP A 333 3.13 -2.43 -17.62
C ASP A 333 3.01 -1.10 -16.89
N PHE A 334 3.89 -0.89 -15.91
CA PHE A 334 3.96 0.33 -15.10
C PHE A 334 5.41 0.78 -14.91
N PHE A 335 5.57 2.01 -14.46
CA PHE A 335 6.73 2.36 -13.67
C PHE A 335 6.43 2.04 -12.21
N VAL A 336 7.29 1.21 -11.59
CA VAL A 336 7.24 0.89 -10.16
C VAL A 336 8.20 1.82 -9.45
N LYS A 337 7.66 2.71 -8.60
CA LYS A 337 8.47 3.56 -7.74
C LYS A 337 8.67 2.85 -6.41
N LEU A 338 9.92 2.47 -6.12
CA LEU A 338 10.38 1.86 -4.89
C LEU A 338 11.43 2.77 -4.24
N GLY A 339 11.09 3.37 -3.10
CA GLY A 339 11.95 4.36 -2.46
C GLY A 339 12.36 5.46 -3.44
N THR A 340 13.66 5.57 -3.73
CA THR A 340 14.21 6.59 -4.66
C THR A 340 14.34 6.12 -6.11
N GLN A 341 14.03 4.85 -6.41
CA GLN A 341 14.11 4.27 -7.75
C GLN A 341 12.76 4.37 -8.50
N LEU A 342 12.85 4.47 -9.81
CA LEU A 342 11.73 4.34 -10.73
C LEU A 342 12.09 3.27 -11.76
N ILE A 343 11.46 2.11 -11.67
CA ILE A 343 11.85 0.91 -12.41
C ILE A 343 10.69 0.48 -13.29
N PRO A 344 10.89 0.23 -14.60
CA PRO A 344 9.87 -0.44 -15.40
C PRO A 344 9.52 -1.80 -14.78
N GLY A 345 8.24 -2.07 -14.65
CA GLY A 345 7.75 -3.32 -14.08
C GLY A 345 6.38 -3.67 -14.59
N GLN A 346 5.92 -4.85 -14.24
CA GLN A 346 4.69 -5.43 -14.74
C GLN A 346 3.95 -6.10 -13.60
N VAL A 347 2.66 -5.82 -13.47
CA VAL A 347 1.76 -6.65 -12.68
C VAL A 347 1.49 -7.92 -13.49
N ARG A 348 1.92 -9.07 -12.96
CA ARG A 348 1.85 -10.37 -13.65
C ARG A 348 0.47 -10.99 -13.53
N PHE A 349 -0.04 -11.02 -12.33
CA PHE A 349 -1.39 -11.51 -12.01
C PHE A 349 -1.81 -11.07 -10.62
N ILE A 350 -3.11 -11.11 -10.38
CA ILE A 350 -3.75 -10.90 -9.09
C ILE A 350 -3.85 -12.27 -8.42
N ARG A 351 -3.23 -12.45 -7.24
CA ARG A 351 -3.39 -13.69 -6.46
C ARG A 351 -4.80 -13.81 -5.90
N TYR A 352 -5.28 -12.71 -5.31
CA TYR A 352 -6.63 -12.57 -4.76
C TYR A 352 -6.93 -11.11 -4.45
N THR A 353 -8.20 -10.75 -4.44
CA THR A 353 -8.70 -9.49 -3.88
C THR A 353 -9.05 -9.68 -2.40
N ILE A 354 -8.96 -8.59 -1.64
CA ILE A 354 -9.30 -8.53 -0.22
C ILE A 354 -10.57 -7.70 -0.09
N ASP A 355 -11.66 -8.32 0.36
CA ASP A 355 -12.88 -7.57 0.67
C ASP A 355 -12.62 -6.63 1.85
N VAL A 356 -12.72 -5.32 1.60
CA VAL A 356 -12.40 -4.31 2.62
C VAL A 356 -13.34 -4.36 3.83
N ASN A 357 -14.49 -5.00 3.71
CA ASN A 357 -15.51 -5.08 4.76
C ASN A 357 -15.32 -6.31 5.65
N SER A 358 -15.10 -7.48 5.02
CA SER A 358 -14.98 -8.76 5.72
C SER A 358 -13.54 -9.24 5.91
N GLY A 359 -12.59 -8.74 5.10
CA GLY A 359 -11.22 -9.26 5.04
C GLY A 359 -11.10 -10.57 4.23
N GLU A 360 -12.20 -11.08 3.69
CA GLU A 360 -12.19 -12.31 2.91
C GLU A 360 -11.36 -12.19 1.64
N HIS A 361 -10.60 -13.25 1.34
CA HIS A 361 -9.86 -13.37 0.10
C HIS A 361 -10.75 -13.95 -0.98
N ARG A 362 -10.80 -13.29 -2.14
CA ARG A 362 -11.60 -13.74 -3.30
C ARG A 362 -10.71 -13.84 -4.53
N ALA A 363 -10.86 -14.92 -5.28
CA ALA A 363 -10.21 -15.03 -6.58
C ALA A 363 -10.77 -13.94 -7.51
N ALA A 364 -9.88 -13.23 -8.19
CA ALA A 364 -10.24 -12.16 -9.11
C ALA A 364 -9.22 -12.07 -10.26
N GLU A 365 -9.71 -11.74 -11.44
CA GLU A 365 -8.89 -11.50 -12.63
C GLU A 365 -8.77 -10.01 -12.95
N THR A 366 -9.60 -9.20 -12.30
CA THR A 366 -9.63 -7.74 -12.45
C THR A 366 -9.56 -7.08 -11.08
N LEU A 367 -9.01 -5.87 -11.03
CA LEU A 367 -8.97 -5.05 -9.82
C LEU A 367 -9.56 -3.68 -10.16
N ASN A 368 -10.66 -3.33 -9.52
CA ASN A 368 -11.37 -2.08 -9.73
C ASN A 368 -10.90 -1.00 -8.76
N LYS A 369 -11.27 0.25 -9.06
CA LYS A 369 -10.99 1.41 -8.20
C LYS A 369 -11.44 1.15 -6.75
N ASN A 370 -10.59 1.53 -5.80
CA ASN A 370 -10.77 1.37 -4.36
C ASN A 370 -10.76 -0.08 -3.84
N GLU A 371 -10.42 -1.06 -4.68
CA GLU A 371 -10.23 -2.44 -4.25
C GLU A 371 -8.79 -2.68 -3.79
N LEU A 372 -8.66 -3.63 -2.86
CA LEU A 372 -7.39 -4.15 -2.36
C LEU A 372 -7.13 -5.53 -2.95
N ALA A 373 -5.89 -5.78 -3.37
CA ALA A 373 -5.48 -7.10 -3.86
C ALA A 373 -4.03 -7.42 -3.51
N LEU A 374 -3.71 -8.70 -3.37
CA LEU A 374 -2.32 -9.17 -3.42
C LEU A 374 -1.97 -9.49 -4.86
N CYS A 375 -0.96 -8.80 -5.39
CA CYS A 375 -0.53 -8.91 -6.77
C CYS A 375 0.93 -9.34 -6.88
N GLU A 376 1.23 -10.17 -7.90
CA GLU A 376 2.61 -10.48 -8.28
C GLU A 376 3.14 -9.42 -9.23
N ILE A 377 4.32 -8.90 -8.91
CA ILE A 377 4.99 -7.86 -9.69
C ILE A 377 6.38 -8.34 -10.09
N SER A 378 6.73 -8.13 -11.35
CA SER A 378 8.09 -8.30 -11.87
C SER A 378 8.67 -6.96 -12.28
N LEU A 379 9.94 -6.72 -11.91
CA LEU A 379 10.70 -5.55 -12.27
C LEU A 379 11.65 -5.85 -13.44
N ALA A 380 11.94 -4.87 -14.27
CA ALA A 380 12.85 -5.02 -15.40
C ALA A 380 14.30 -5.36 -15.00
N HIS A 381 14.71 -4.90 -13.82
CA HIS A 381 16.00 -5.22 -13.21
C HIS A 381 15.87 -5.37 -11.69
N PRO A 382 16.81 -6.06 -11.02
CA PRO A 382 16.79 -6.22 -9.58
C PRO A 382 16.83 -4.87 -8.86
N ALA A 383 16.06 -4.76 -7.78
CA ALA A 383 16.03 -3.64 -6.86
C ALA A 383 16.31 -4.10 -5.43
N VAL A 384 16.80 -3.18 -4.61
CA VAL A 384 16.91 -3.39 -3.17
C VAL A 384 15.54 -3.15 -2.56
N LEU A 385 14.94 -4.16 -1.97
CA LEU A 385 13.63 -4.09 -1.33
C LEU A 385 13.54 -5.04 -0.14
N ASP A 386 12.53 -4.86 0.69
CA ASP A 386 12.22 -5.82 1.75
C ASP A 386 10.71 -5.80 2.05
N VAL A 387 10.28 -6.74 2.89
CA VAL A 387 8.90 -6.75 3.38
C VAL A 387 8.64 -5.49 4.18
N PHE A 388 7.51 -4.84 3.90
CA PHE A 388 7.15 -3.54 4.49
C PHE A 388 7.18 -3.52 6.03
N THR A 389 6.80 -4.63 6.67
CA THR A 389 6.80 -4.75 8.13
C THR A 389 8.19 -4.78 8.74
N LYS A 390 9.22 -5.09 7.93
CA LYS A 390 10.62 -5.17 8.36
C LYS A 390 11.38 -3.86 8.08
N HIS A 391 11.28 -3.36 6.83
CA HIS A 391 11.90 -2.11 6.41
C HIS A 391 10.88 -1.27 5.63
N LYS A 392 10.24 -0.30 6.31
CA LYS A 392 9.11 0.46 5.76
C LYS A 392 9.44 1.10 4.41
N VAL A 393 10.51 1.88 4.33
CA VAL A 393 10.87 2.63 3.12
C VAL A 393 11.29 1.73 1.95
N LEU A 394 11.84 0.54 2.23
CA LEU A 394 12.20 -0.45 1.21
C LEU A 394 11.02 -1.34 0.81
N GLY A 395 9.91 -1.26 1.52
CA GLY A 395 8.72 -2.07 1.30
C GLY A 395 7.51 -1.30 0.79
N GLU A 396 7.58 0.01 0.61
CA GLU A 396 6.49 0.80 0.04
C GLU A 396 6.69 1.05 -1.45
N LEU A 397 5.60 1.04 -2.23
CA LEU A 397 5.67 1.24 -3.66
C LEU A 397 4.47 2.01 -4.24
N LEU A 398 4.71 2.63 -5.40
CA LEU A 398 3.67 3.18 -6.26
C LEU A 398 3.74 2.54 -7.64
N LEU A 399 2.58 2.27 -8.24
CA LEU A 399 2.47 1.95 -9.65
C LEU A 399 2.04 3.21 -10.42
N ILE A 400 2.84 3.58 -11.40
CA ILE A 400 2.62 4.76 -12.23
C ILE A 400 2.41 4.29 -13.67
N ASP A 401 1.29 4.64 -14.25
CA ASP A 401 1.00 4.31 -15.65
C ASP A 401 2.04 4.93 -16.59
N ARG A 402 2.53 4.14 -17.53
CA ARG A 402 3.64 4.56 -18.41
C ARG A 402 3.25 5.57 -19.49
N ILE A 403 1.96 5.70 -19.75
CA ILE A 403 1.42 6.58 -20.81
C ILE A 403 0.94 7.89 -20.20
N SER A 404 0.03 7.80 -19.23
CA SER A 404 -0.59 8.98 -18.60
C SER A 404 0.28 9.61 -17.51
N ASN A 405 1.26 8.86 -16.96
CA ASN A 405 2.03 9.20 -15.76
C ASN A 405 1.15 9.38 -14.50
N ALA A 406 -0.08 8.90 -14.53
CA ALA A 406 -0.96 8.90 -13.37
C ALA A 406 -0.55 7.79 -12.38
N THR A 407 -0.76 8.03 -11.08
CA THR A 407 -0.60 6.99 -10.07
C THR A 407 -1.80 6.05 -10.11
N SER A 408 -1.59 4.82 -10.58
CA SER A 408 -2.65 3.81 -10.69
C SER A 408 -2.85 3.01 -9.41
N ALA A 409 -1.80 2.81 -8.60
CA ALA A 409 -1.92 2.13 -7.31
C ALA A 409 -0.84 2.58 -6.32
N CYS A 410 -1.14 2.48 -5.02
CA CYS A 410 -0.14 2.41 -3.97
C CYS A 410 -0.16 1.04 -3.32
N GLY A 411 0.95 0.63 -2.70
CA GLY A 411 1.00 -0.67 -2.06
C GLY A 411 2.22 -0.90 -1.21
N VAL A 412 2.20 -2.07 -0.56
CA VAL A 412 3.26 -2.51 0.34
C VAL A 412 3.71 -3.92 -0.02
N VAL A 413 5.01 -4.14 0.00
CA VAL A 413 5.63 -5.44 -0.25
C VAL A 413 5.30 -6.40 0.89
N ARG A 414 4.70 -7.53 0.55
CA ARG A 414 4.38 -8.63 1.46
C ARG A 414 5.39 -9.75 1.37
N GLU A 415 5.89 -10.01 0.17
CA GLU A 415 6.87 -11.05 -0.08
C GLU A 415 7.94 -10.52 -1.05
N ALA A 416 9.18 -10.75 -0.71
CA ALA A 416 10.34 -10.53 -1.58
C ALA A 416 10.93 -11.89 -1.89
N THR A 417 10.77 -12.36 -3.11
CA THR A 417 11.32 -13.64 -3.51
C THR A 417 12.74 -13.39 -4.00
N GLN A 418 13.74 -14.00 -3.37
CA GLN A 418 15.09 -14.00 -3.94
C GLN A 418 14.98 -14.53 -5.37
N ALA A 419 15.57 -13.81 -6.32
CA ALA A 419 15.72 -14.35 -7.66
C ALA A 419 16.43 -15.70 -7.48
N GLU A 420 15.71 -16.80 -7.63
CA GLU A 420 16.38 -18.07 -7.84
C GLU A 420 17.30 -17.81 -9.02
N THR A 421 18.60 -17.91 -8.81
CA THR A 421 19.55 -18.18 -9.86
C THR A 421 19.17 -19.56 -10.38
N ARG A 422 18.10 -19.61 -11.17
CA ARG A 422 17.84 -20.77 -12.00
C ARG A 422 19.00 -20.78 -12.99
N GLU A 423 19.99 -21.57 -12.69
CA GLU A 423 20.74 -22.19 -13.77
C GLU A 423 19.72 -22.94 -14.60
N LEU A 424 19.21 -22.26 -15.64
CA LEU A 424 18.37 -22.89 -16.64
C LEU A 424 19.27 -23.94 -17.35
N LYS A 425 19.33 -25.13 -16.77
CA LYS A 425 20.07 -26.26 -17.38
C LYS A 425 19.48 -26.61 -18.75
N ALA A 426 18.19 -26.33 -18.97
CA ALA A 426 17.53 -26.44 -20.26
C ALA A 426 16.30 -25.49 -20.29
N ILE A 427 15.97 -24.92 -21.45
CA ILE A 427 14.73 -24.18 -21.64
C ILE A 427 13.64 -25.19 -21.99
N THR A 428 12.81 -25.54 -21.02
CA THR A 428 11.69 -26.49 -21.20
C THR A 428 10.42 -25.78 -21.72
N PRO A 429 9.45 -26.53 -22.26
CA PRO A 429 8.14 -25.99 -22.64
C PRO A 429 7.46 -25.24 -21.48
N GLU A 430 7.53 -25.79 -20.26
CA GLU A 430 6.97 -25.19 -19.05
C GLU A 430 7.66 -23.86 -18.70
N ALA A 431 9.01 -23.79 -18.84
CA ALA A 431 9.76 -22.57 -18.60
C ALA A 431 9.36 -21.46 -19.60
N ARG A 432 9.13 -21.81 -20.87
CA ARG A 432 8.64 -20.88 -21.91
C ARG A 432 7.19 -20.46 -21.67
N ALA A 433 6.33 -21.40 -21.24
CA ALA A 433 4.94 -21.14 -20.92
C ALA A 433 4.79 -20.27 -19.66
N ALA A 434 5.64 -20.49 -18.64
CA ALA A 434 5.68 -19.69 -17.43
C ALA A 434 5.99 -18.21 -17.71
N GLN A 435 6.82 -17.89 -18.72
CA GLN A 435 7.05 -16.51 -19.16
C GLN A 435 5.78 -15.86 -19.75
N LYS A 436 4.82 -16.66 -20.19
CA LYS A 436 3.54 -16.25 -20.77
C LYS A 436 2.39 -16.39 -19.76
N ALA A 437 2.72 -16.68 -18.48
CA ALA A 437 1.74 -16.89 -17.41
C ALA A 437 0.67 -17.94 -17.76
N GLN A 438 1.09 -19.08 -18.35
CA GLN A 438 0.20 -20.15 -18.78
C GLN A 438 0.88 -21.51 -18.67
N THR A 439 0.09 -22.60 -18.83
CA THR A 439 0.58 -23.96 -19.04
C THR A 439 0.57 -24.27 -20.53
N PRO A 440 1.57 -24.99 -21.09
CA PRO A 440 1.57 -25.36 -22.50
C PRO A 440 0.60 -26.53 -22.69
N TYR A 441 -0.51 -26.30 -23.34
CA TYR A 441 -1.48 -27.35 -23.66
C TYR A 441 -1.56 -27.62 -25.16
N VAL A 442 -1.81 -28.88 -25.51
CA VAL A 442 -2.34 -29.27 -26.83
C VAL A 442 -3.77 -29.68 -26.63
N VAL A 443 -4.68 -28.94 -27.27
CA VAL A 443 -6.11 -29.01 -27.05
C VAL A 443 -6.80 -29.55 -28.29
N PHE A 444 -7.40 -30.74 -28.20
CA PHE A 444 -8.21 -31.29 -29.26
C PHE A 444 -9.59 -30.65 -29.24
N THR A 445 -10.02 -30.10 -30.37
CA THR A 445 -11.36 -29.54 -30.58
C THR A 445 -12.12 -30.38 -31.62
N ALA A 446 -13.46 -30.24 -31.66
CA ALA A 446 -14.28 -31.05 -32.58
C ALA A 446 -14.00 -30.71 -34.06
N ASN A 447 -13.90 -29.41 -34.37
CA ASN A 447 -13.76 -28.88 -35.73
C ASN A 447 -13.03 -27.52 -35.68
N PRO A 448 -12.66 -26.92 -36.84
CA PRO A 448 -12.01 -25.62 -36.90
C PRO A 448 -12.85 -24.47 -36.34
N GLU A 449 -14.17 -24.48 -36.47
CA GLU A 449 -15.04 -23.40 -35.96
C GLU A 449 -15.00 -23.36 -34.43
N ASN A 450 -15.07 -24.51 -33.75
CA ASN A 450 -14.93 -24.60 -32.30
C ASN A 450 -13.53 -24.11 -31.83
N ALA A 451 -12.50 -24.44 -32.59
CA ALA A 451 -11.15 -23.98 -32.29
C ALA A 451 -11.00 -22.47 -32.42
N GLU A 452 -11.57 -21.85 -33.46
CA GLU A 452 -11.53 -20.38 -33.66
C GLU A 452 -12.34 -19.64 -32.57
N GLU A 453 -13.45 -20.17 -32.16
CA GLU A 453 -14.25 -19.60 -31.06
C GLU A 453 -13.46 -19.65 -29.74
N LEU A 454 -12.84 -20.78 -29.45
CA LEU A 454 -12.00 -20.96 -28.26
C LEU A 454 -10.75 -20.06 -28.32
N GLU A 455 -10.13 -19.93 -29.49
CA GLU A 455 -8.96 -19.04 -29.66
C GLU A 455 -9.30 -17.60 -29.31
N LYS A 456 -10.46 -17.10 -29.80
CA LYS A 456 -10.94 -15.74 -29.50
C LYS A 456 -11.16 -15.53 -28.00
N LYS A 457 -11.77 -16.51 -27.31
CA LYS A 457 -11.96 -16.45 -25.87
C LYS A 457 -10.62 -16.41 -25.13
N LEU A 458 -9.71 -17.33 -25.43
CA LEU A 458 -8.38 -17.40 -24.81
C LEU A 458 -7.56 -16.14 -25.08
N TYR A 459 -7.66 -15.54 -26.27
CA TYR A 459 -7.01 -14.29 -26.59
C TYR A 459 -7.50 -13.13 -25.70
N LEU A 460 -8.81 -13.05 -25.42
CA LEU A 460 -9.37 -12.06 -24.50
C LEU A 460 -8.87 -12.23 -23.06
N TYR A 461 -8.47 -13.44 -22.67
CA TYR A 461 -7.84 -13.75 -21.39
C TYR A 461 -6.30 -13.66 -21.43
N ASN A 462 -5.73 -12.98 -22.45
CA ASN A 462 -4.29 -12.82 -22.63
C ASN A 462 -3.52 -14.15 -22.71
N ARG A 463 -4.15 -15.22 -23.21
CA ARG A 463 -3.46 -16.48 -23.46
C ARG A 463 -2.79 -16.46 -24.84
N HIS A 464 -1.57 -16.97 -24.89
CA HIS A 464 -0.81 -17.13 -26.12
C HIS A 464 -1.18 -18.44 -26.78
N THR A 465 -2.00 -18.36 -27.81
CA THR A 465 -2.57 -19.51 -28.51
C THR A 465 -2.07 -19.61 -29.95
N MET A 466 -2.23 -20.78 -30.53
CA MET A 466 -2.07 -20.98 -31.97
C MET A 466 -3.01 -22.09 -32.45
N LEU A 467 -3.86 -21.75 -33.41
CA LEU A 467 -4.71 -22.68 -34.11
C LEU A 467 -3.95 -23.34 -35.27
N VAL A 468 -3.84 -24.66 -35.28
CA VAL A 468 -3.29 -25.43 -36.40
C VAL A 468 -4.32 -25.49 -37.53
N ARG A 469 -3.93 -25.04 -38.73
CA ARG A 469 -4.77 -24.96 -39.91
C ARG A 469 -4.36 -26.01 -40.96
N GLU A 470 -5.20 -26.22 -41.97
CA GLU A 470 -4.87 -27.04 -43.12
C GLU A 470 -3.58 -26.60 -43.80
N GLY A 471 -2.81 -27.56 -44.29
CA GLY A 471 -1.53 -27.32 -44.99
C GLY A 471 -0.28 -27.47 -44.12
N TYR A 472 -0.44 -27.65 -42.80
CA TYR A 472 0.66 -28.01 -41.89
C TYR A 472 0.56 -29.48 -41.49
N ASP A 473 1.71 -30.13 -41.25
CA ASP A 473 1.68 -31.43 -40.58
C ASP A 473 1.27 -31.25 -39.12
N PRO A 474 0.11 -31.78 -38.71
CA PRO A 474 -0.49 -31.47 -37.44
C PRO A 474 0.31 -32.00 -36.23
N VAL A 475 1.03 -33.12 -36.39
CA VAL A 475 1.86 -33.73 -35.33
C VAL A 475 3.06 -32.86 -35.03
N SER A 476 3.82 -32.51 -36.09
CA SER A 476 4.98 -31.64 -35.94
C SER A 476 4.61 -30.24 -35.46
N ALA A 477 3.50 -29.70 -35.91
CA ALA A 477 3.01 -28.40 -35.47
C ALA A 477 2.64 -28.44 -33.96
N ALA A 478 1.92 -29.46 -33.50
CA ALA A 478 1.57 -29.62 -32.10
C ALA A 478 2.82 -29.70 -31.21
N GLU A 479 3.80 -30.50 -31.59
CA GLU A 479 5.04 -30.64 -30.85
C GLU A 479 5.86 -29.34 -30.78
N LEU A 480 6.04 -28.65 -31.92
CA LEU A 480 6.82 -27.42 -32.00
C LEU A 480 6.16 -26.29 -31.19
N LEU A 481 4.85 -26.13 -31.28
CA LEU A 481 4.10 -25.08 -30.59
C LEU A 481 4.02 -25.37 -29.08
N HIS A 482 3.88 -26.64 -28.68
CA HIS A 482 4.00 -27.04 -27.29
C HIS A 482 5.40 -26.72 -26.74
N GLN A 483 6.47 -27.06 -27.46
CA GLN A 483 7.83 -26.69 -27.08
C GLN A 483 8.05 -25.19 -27.00
N ALA A 484 7.31 -24.39 -27.78
CA ALA A 484 7.29 -22.93 -27.68
C ALA A 484 6.52 -22.40 -26.45
N GLY A 485 5.86 -23.26 -25.68
CA GLY A 485 5.09 -22.88 -24.50
C GLY A 485 3.73 -22.25 -24.83
N LEU A 486 3.13 -22.61 -25.96
CA LEU A 486 1.83 -22.10 -26.40
C LEU A 486 0.70 -23.08 -26.06
N ILE A 487 -0.53 -22.54 -26.00
CA ILE A 487 -1.75 -23.36 -26.04
C ILE A 487 -2.06 -23.61 -27.52
N THR A 488 -1.89 -24.85 -27.94
CA THR A 488 -2.08 -25.25 -29.33
C THR A 488 -3.48 -25.82 -29.52
N LEU A 489 -4.26 -25.22 -30.39
CA LEU A 489 -5.60 -25.70 -30.73
C LEU A 489 -5.56 -26.57 -31.97
N LEU A 490 -6.00 -27.81 -31.83
CA LEU A 490 -5.83 -28.85 -32.83
C LEU A 490 -7.21 -29.50 -33.17
N PRO A 491 -7.85 -29.08 -34.29
CA PRO A 491 -9.10 -29.68 -34.70
C PRO A 491 -8.97 -31.16 -35.08
N LYS A 492 -9.77 -32.04 -34.49
CA LYS A 492 -9.75 -33.49 -34.79
C LYS A 492 -10.03 -33.83 -36.25
N THR A 493 -10.74 -32.95 -36.94
CA THR A 493 -11.04 -33.12 -38.38
C THR A 493 -9.79 -33.04 -39.25
N LEU A 494 -8.69 -32.48 -38.75
CA LEU A 494 -7.41 -32.39 -39.45
C LEU A 494 -6.47 -33.59 -39.17
N LEU A 495 -6.88 -34.54 -38.32
CA LEU A 495 -6.07 -35.64 -37.85
C LEU A 495 -6.65 -37.00 -38.25
N THR A 496 -5.76 -37.93 -38.60
CA THR A 496 -6.09 -39.36 -38.61
C THR A 496 -6.00 -39.95 -37.19
N ASN A 497 -6.59 -41.11 -36.97
CA ASN A 497 -6.48 -41.81 -35.68
C ASN A 497 -4.99 -42.13 -35.31
N GLU A 498 -4.17 -42.42 -36.31
CA GLU A 498 -2.71 -42.68 -36.11
C GLU A 498 -2.00 -41.38 -35.65
N GLN A 499 -2.30 -40.27 -36.27
CA GLN A 499 -1.74 -38.97 -35.90
C GLN A 499 -2.19 -38.50 -34.50
N MET A 500 -3.42 -38.78 -34.08
CA MET A 500 -3.86 -38.51 -32.72
C MET A 500 -3.08 -39.33 -31.68
N LEU A 501 -2.81 -40.57 -31.96
CA LEU A 501 -1.99 -41.43 -31.10
C LEU A 501 -0.55 -40.92 -31.06
N GLU A 502 0.02 -40.52 -32.19
CA GLU A 502 1.38 -39.98 -32.28
C GLU A 502 1.53 -38.68 -31.52
N VAL A 503 0.55 -37.76 -31.53
CA VAL A 503 0.52 -36.56 -30.70
C VAL A 503 0.51 -36.95 -29.21
N ALA A 504 -0.32 -37.94 -28.84
CA ALA A 504 -0.40 -38.39 -27.44
C ALA A 504 0.87 -39.09 -26.95
N GLU A 505 1.67 -39.71 -27.83
CA GLU A 505 2.96 -40.26 -27.48
C GLU A 505 4.06 -39.20 -27.30
N ARG A 506 3.98 -38.07 -28.03
CA ARG A 506 4.99 -37.01 -28.01
C ARG A 506 4.78 -35.93 -26.96
N ILE A 507 3.52 -35.72 -26.54
CA ILE A 507 3.12 -34.67 -25.59
C ILE A 507 2.80 -35.34 -24.25
N PRO A 508 3.28 -34.79 -23.11
CA PRO A 508 2.92 -35.31 -21.78
C PRO A 508 1.41 -35.31 -21.54
N ASP A 509 0.86 -36.37 -20.97
CA ASP A 509 -0.58 -36.52 -20.68
C ASP A 509 -1.15 -35.33 -19.88
N ALA A 510 -0.34 -34.75 -18.97
CA ALA A 510 -0.72 -33.59 -18.19
C ALA A 510 -0.94 -32.31 -19.03
N HIS A 511 -0.44 -32.28 -20.27
CA HIS A 511 -0.54 -31.17 -21.20
C HIS A 511 -1.48 -31.45 -22.38
N LEU A 512 -2.18 -32.57 -22.36
CA LEU A 512 -3.19 -32.93 -23.35
C LEU A 512 -4.59 -32.68 -22.81
N LEU A 513 -5.41 -31.97 -23.58
CA LEU A 513 -6.81 -31.73 -23.28
C LEU A 513 -7.67 -32.10 -24.48
N ASP A 514 -8.71 -32.87 -24.24
CA ASP A 514 -9.68 -33.23 -25.26
C ASP A 514 -11.07 -32.65 -24.91
N LEU A 515 -11.39 -31.51 -25.44
CA LEU A 515 -12.64 -30.81 -25.16
C LEU A 515 -13.87 -31.46 -25.77
N THR A 516 -13.68 -32.48 -26.59
CA THR A 516 -14.81 -33.28 -27.10
C THR A 516 -15.32 -34.33 -26.09
N ILE A 517 -14.50 -34.60 -25.05
CA ILE A 517 -14.77 -35.58 -24.00
C ILE A 517 -14.87 -34.93 -22.63
N GLN A 518 -14.07 -33.87 -22.38
CA GLN A 518 -13.96 -33.20 -21.11
C GLN A 518 -14.68 -31.84 -21.14
N ALA A 519 -15.93 -31.79 -20.70
CA ALA A 519 -16.71 -30.55 -20.67
C ALA A 519 -16.09 -29.43 -19.79
N ASP A 520 -15.31 -29.81 -18.76
CA ASP A 520 -14.67 -28.85 -17.83
C ASP A 520 -13.27 -28.40 -18.25
N GLY A 521 -12.75 -28.89 -19.37
CA GLY A 521 -11.39 -28.61 -19.85
C GLY A 521 -11.17 -27.13 -20.21
N GLU A 522 -12.20 -26.42 -20.63
CA GLU A 522 -12.12 -24.98 -20.95
C GLU A 522 -11.77 -24.16 -19.71
N SER A 523 -12.25 -24.53 -18.54
CA SER A 523 -11.95 -23.84 -17.28
C SER A 523 -10.47 -23.96 -16.86
N LEU A 524 -9.78 -25.03 -17.28
CA LEU A 524 -8.33 -25.21 -17.02
C LEU A 524 -7.48 -24.29 -17.90
N LEU A 525 -7.93 -23.97 -19.10
CA LEU A 525 -7.22 -23.09 -20.03
C LEU A 525 -7.31 -21.61 -19.63
N LEU A 526 -8.36 -21.25 -18.89
CA LEU A 526 -8.62 -19.89 -18.43
C LEU A 526 -7.94 -19.58 -17.10
N ARG A 527 -7.58 -20.61 -16.33
CA ARG A 527 -6.79 -20.50 -15.10
C ARG A 527 -5.31 -20.30 -15.41
#